data_d7e695fba1377441b7ed5795e28cf1f9
#
_entry.id   d7e695fba1377441b7ed5795e28cf1f9
#
_cell.length_a   1.000
_cell.length_b   1.000
_cell.length_c   1.000
_cell.angle_alpha   90.00
_cell.angle_beta   90.00
_cell.angle_gamma   90.00
#
_symmetry.space_group_name_H-M   'P 1'
#
loop_
_entity.id
_entity.type
_entity.pdbx_description
1 polymer ?
#
loop_
_entity_poly.entity_id
_entity_poly.type
_entity_poly.pdbx_seq_one_letter_code
_entity_poly.pdbx_strand_id
1 'polypeptide(L)'
;MAKKEVRKVENLGHGVGRRKTAVARVYLREGEGKIVINGRDIDTYFGNPMLTYIVKQPLETTETTGKFDLLINVVGGGPSGQAGACRHGIARALCAHDNDYRPALHTAGFMTRDSRMVERKKYGQPGARRKFQFSKR
;
A
#
# COMPACT_ATOMS: atom_id res chain seq x y z
N MET A 1 28.88 -25.24 -20.15
CA MET A 1 28.46 -24.27 -19.13
C MET A 1 26.96 -24.24 -19.08
N ALA A 2 26.38 -24.67 -18.00
CA ALA A 2 24.94 -24.52 -17.80
C ALA A 2 24.63 -23.03 -17.75
N LYS A 3 23.92 -22.52 -18.76
CA LYS A 3 23.30 -21.23 -18.66
C LYS A 3 22.35 -21.29 -17.47
N LYS A 4 22.59 -20.49 -16.44
CA LYS A 4 21.58 -20.27 -15.43
C LYS A 4 20.34 -19.79 -16.16
N GLU A 5 19.35 -20.67 -16.27
CA GLU A 5 18.05 -20.24 -16.73
C GLU A 5 17.54 -19.17 -15.77
N VAL A 6 17.48 -17.95 -16.27
CA VAL A 6 16.79 -16.88 -15.59
C VAL A 6 15.33 -17.31 -15.56
N ARG A 7 14.90 -17.90 -14.46
CA ARG A 7 13.47 -18.17 -14.26
C ARG A 7 12.73 -16.87 -14.42
N LYS A 8 11.93 -16.77 -15.48
CA LYS A 8 10.96 -15.68 -15.57
C LYS A 8 10.05 -15.80 -14.36
N VAL A 9 10.19 -14.88 -13.42
CA VAL A 9 9.30 -14.80 -12.28
C VAL A 9 7.97 -14.26 -12.80
N GLU A 10 6.98 -15.12 -12.89
CA GLU A 10 5.65 -14.73 -13.29
C GLU A 10 4.96 -13.98 -12.17
N ASN A 11 4.42 -12.80 -12.48
CA ASN A 11 3.55 -12.09 -11.56
C ASN A 11 2.17 -12.73 -11.59
N LEU A 12 1.71 -13.24 -10.46
CA LEU A 12 0.38 -13.85 -10.32
C LEU A 12 -0.70 -12.78 -10.30
N GLY A 13 -0.38 -11.59 -9.81
CA GLY A 13 -1.29 -10.46 -9.79
C GLY A 13 -0.52 -9.16 -9.72
N HIS A 14 -1.13 -8.09 -10.17
CA HIS A 14 -0.58 -6.75 -10.11
C HIS A 14 -1.66 -5.78 -9.66
N GLY A 15 -1.32 -4.92 -8.72
CA GLY A 15 -2.23 -3.88 -8.24
C GLY A 15 -1.48 -2.58 -8.02
N VAL A 16 -2.15 -1.49 -8.32
CA VAL A 16 -1.65 -0.15 -8.01
C VAL A 16 -2.51 0.42 -6.90
N GLY A 17 -1.88 0.74 -5.77
CA GLY A 17 -2.52 1.39 -4.64
C GLY A 17 -2.09 2.84 -4.53
N ARG A 18 -3.01 3.68 -4.11
CA ARG A 18 -2.75 5.11 -3.92
C ARG A 18 -3.36 5.57 -2.61
N ARG A 19 -2.62 6.40 -1.90
CA ARG A 19 -3.12 7.13 -0.74
C ARG A 19 -2.37 8.45 -0.62
N LYS A 20 -3.11 9.56 -0.48
CA LYS A 20 -2.52 10.91 -0.53
C LYS A 20 -1.72 11.06 -1.83
N THR A 21 -0.43 11.39 -1.75
CA THR A 21 0.45 11.49 -2.91
C THR A 21 1.28 10.22 -3.15
N ALA A 22 1.16 9.23 -2.28
CA ALA A 22 1.90 7.97 -2.41
C ALA A 22 1.24 7.05 -3.45
N VAL A 23 2.08 6.43 -4.27
CA VAL A 23 1.67 5.44 -5.27
C VAL A 23 2.48 4.19 -5.05
N ALA A 24 1.81 3.06 -4.82
CA ALA A 24 2.45 1.75 -4.64
C ALA A 24 2.09 0.84 -5.81
N ARG A 25 3.10 0.26 -6.42
CA ARG A 25 2.93 -0.79 -7.44
C ARG A 25 3.26 -2.12 -6.80
N VAL A 26 2.28 -2.98 -6.71
CA VAL A 26 2.39 -4.28 -6.03
C VAL A 26 2.37 -5.39 -7.05
N TYR A 27 3.37 -6.26 -6.98
CA TYR A 27 3.47 -7.46 -7.78
C TYR A 27 3.35 -8.67 -6.86
N LEU A 28 2.35 -9.49 -7.11
CA LEU A 28 2.10 -10.72 -6.38
C LEU A 28 2.83 -11.87 -7.06
N ARG A 29 3.62 -12.63 -6.27
CA ARG A 29 4.38 -13.77 -6.76
C ARG A 29 4.16 -14.96 -5.85
N GLU A 30 4.32 -16.17 -6.36
CA GLU A 30 4.32 -17.36 -5.55
C GLU A 30 5.54 -17.38 -4.64
N GLY A 31 5.34 -17.68 -3.35
CA GLY A 31 6.42 -17.70 -2.39
C GLY A 31 5.96 -18.02 -0.97
N GLU A 32 6.80 -17.64 -0.01
CA GLU A 32 6.65 -18.01 1.39
C GLU A 32 6.16 -16.89 2.31
N GLY A 33 5.86 -15.72 1.76
CA GLY A 33 5.35 -14.57 2.52
C GLY A 33 6.36 -13.45 2.70
N LYS A 34 7.41 -13.41 1.88
CA LYS A 34 8.39 -12.35 1.92
C LYS A 34 7.84 -11.09 1.25
N ILE A 35 7.92 -9.97 1.94
CA ILE A 35 7.48 -8.66 1.44
C ILE A 35 8.70 -7.75 1.30
N VAL A 36 8.96 -7.31 0.07
CA VAL A 36 10.08 -6.43 -0.26
C VAL A 36 9.53 -5.11 -0.79
N ILE A 37 9.93 -4.01 -0.19
CA ILE A 37 9.51 -2.65 -0.57
C ILE A 37 10.74 -1.86 -0.99
N ASN A 38 10.76 -1.44 -2.25
CA ASN A 38 11.88 -0.68 -2.84
C ASN A 38 13.25 -1.35 -2.61
N GLY A 39 13.29 -2.69 -2.72
CA GLY A 39 14.50 -3.47 -2.53
C GLY A 39 14.87 -3.75 -1.08
N ARG A 40 14.05 -3.34 -0.12
CA ARG A 40 14.26 -3.55 1.31
C ARG A 40 13.16 -4.40 1.91
N ASP A 41 13.50 -5.17 2.96
CA ASP A 41 12.47 -5.87 3.72
C ASP A 41 11.50 -4.87 4.36
N ILE A 42 10.23 -5.26 4.49
CA ILE A 42 9.17 -4.38 5.01
C ILE A 42 9.49 -3.82 6.40
N ASP A 43 10.02 -4.65 7.28
CA ASP A 43 10.35 -4.22 8.64
C ASP A 43 11.48 -3.18 8.65
N THR A 44 12.45 -3.34 7.76
CA THR A 44 13.57 -2.39 7.58
C THR A 44 13.09 -1.11 6.92
N TYR A 45 12.21 -1.20 5.95
CA TYR A 45 11.73 -0.05 5.19
C TYR A 45 10.91 0.92 6.03
N PHE A 46 9.93 0.42 6.76
CA PHE A 46 9.07 1.26 7.59
C PHE A 46 9.64 1.52 8.98
N GLY A 47 10.33 0.55 9.56
CA GLY A 47 10.87 0.66 10.91
C GLY A 47 9.82 0.84 12.02
N ASN A 48 8.54 0.78 11.69
CA ASN A 48 7.41 0.98 12.61
C ASN A 48 6.45 -0.21 12.52
N PRO A 49 6.26 -0.98 13.60
CA PRO A 49 5.37 -2.14 13.59
C PRO A 49 3.93 -1.82 13.20
N MET A 50 3.43 -0.64 13.54
CA MET A 50 2.09 -0.19 13.19
C MET A 50 1.91 -0.09 11.66
N LEU A 51 2.88 0.48 10.96
CA LEU A 51 2.84 0.61 9.50
C LEU A 51 2.98 -0.75 8.82
N THR A 52 3.83 -1.61 9.33
CA THR A 52 3.98 -2.98 8.86
C THR A 52 2.67 -3.76 9.00
N TYR A 53 1.99 -3.60 10.12
CA TYR A 53 0.68 -4.21 10.35
C TYR A 53 -0.35 -3.75 9.32
N ILE A 54 -0.42 -2.45 9.03
CA ILE A 54 -1.34 -1.89 8.03
C ILE A 54 -1.13 -2.54 6.66
N VAL A 55 0.13 -2.70 6.25
CA VAL A 55 0.47 -3.32 4.96
C VAL A 55 0.04 -4.79 4.91
N LYS A 56 0.16 -5.50 6.01
CA LYS A 56 -0.18 -6.94 6.09
C LYS A 56 -1.66 -7.24 6.25
N GLN A 57 -2.49 -6.25 6.59
CA GLN A 57 -3.92 -6.45 6.83
C GLN A 57 -4.66 -7.18 5.70
N PRO A 58 -4.48 -6.84 4.41
CA PRO A 58 -5.15 -7.58 3.34
C PRO A 58 -4.80 -9.06 3.29
N LEU A 59 -3.55 -9.40 3.58
CA LEU A 59 -3.11 -10.80 3.61
C LEU A 59 -3.75 -11.58 4.76
N GLU A 60 -3.88 -10.96 5.92
CA GLU A 60 -4.55 -11.57 7.07
C GLU A 60 -6.06 -11.74 6.82
N THR A 61 -6.70 -10.74 6.22
CA THR A 61 -8.13 -10.76 5.90
C THR A 61 -8.48 -11.90 4.94
N THR A 62 -7.61 -12.20 3.98
CA THR A 62 -7.80 -13.26 2.99
C THR A 62 -7.17 -14.59 3.41
N GLU A 63 -6.55 -14.64 4.59
CA GLU A 63 -5.83 -15.83 5.09
C GLU A 63 -4.73 -16.31 4.14
N THR A 64 -4.07 -15.37 3.47
CA THR A 64 -3.01 -15.67 2.49
C THR A 64 -1.60 -15.34 3.02
N THR A 65 -1.47 -15.02 4.30
CA THR A 65 -0.17 -14.78 4.92
C THR A 65 0.72 -16.03 4.77
N GLY A 66 1.90 -15.81 4.20
CA GLY A 66 2.85 -16.90 3.95
C GLY A 66 2.63 -17.68 2.64
N LYS A 67 1.62 -17.36 1.84
CA LYS A 67 1.35 -18.02 0.55
C LYS A 67 1.96 -17.31 -0.65
N PHE A 68 2.17 -16.01 -0.54
CA PHE A 68 2.65 -15.18 -1.63
C PHE A 68 3.82 -14.32 -1.21
N ASP A 69 4.75 -14.11 -2.12
CA ASP A 69 5.75 -13.07 -2.01
C ASP A 69 5.24 -11.79 -2.69
N LEU A 70 5.56 -10.65 -2.09
CA LEU A 70 5.17 -9.35 -2.62
C LEU A 70 6.41 -8.54 -2.96
N LEU A 71 6.44 -8.04 -4.18
CA LEU A 71 7.40 -7.03 -4.60
C LEU A 71 6.65 -5.72 -4.77
N ILE A 72 7.05 -4.71 -4.01
CA ILE A 72 6.35 -3.43 -3.98
C ILE A 72 7.33 -2.31 -4.33
N ASN A 73 6.94 -1.48 -5.28
CA ASN A 73 7.62 -0.23 -5.59
C ASN A 73 6.70 0.90 -5.16
N VAL A 74 7.12 1.70 -4.20
CA VAL A 74 6.34 2.81 -3.68
C VAL A 74 7.11 4.11 -3.82
N VAL A 75 6.42 5.17 -4.25
CA VAL A 75 6.99 6.50 -4.42
C VAL A 75 6.03 7.55 -3.88
N GLY A 76 6.58 8.65 -3.43
CA GLY A 76 5.83 9.81 -2.97
C GLY A 76 5.22 9.66 -1.59
N GLY A 77 4.77 10.76 -1.03
CA GLY A 77 4.13 10.80 0.29
C GLY A 77 5.05 10.48 1.45
N GLY A 78 4.47 10.42 2.63
CA GLY A 78 5.15 10.01 3.85
C GLY A 78 4.95 8.53 4.18
N PRO A 79 5.62 8.01 5.25
CA PRO A 79 5.52 6.59 5.60
C PRO A 79 4.09 6.10 5.81
N SER A 80 3.24 6.87 6.47
CA SER A 80 1.83 6.52 6.70
C SER A 80 1.04 6.43 5.39
N GLY A 81 1.21 7.40 4.49
CA GLY A 81 0.60 7.38 3.16
C GLY A 81 1.08 6.21 2.32
N GLN A 82 2.37 5.92 2.38
CA GLN A 82 2.97 4.77 1.68
C GLN A 82 2.40 3.44 2.18
N ALA A 83 2.27 3.27 3.50
CA ALA A 83 1.68 2.05 4.07
C ALA A 83 0.23 1.85 3.62
N GLY A 84 -0.57 2.91 3.62
CA GLY A 84 -1.94 2.87 3.11
C GLY A 84 -2.02 2.57 1.61
N ALA A 85 -1.11 3.14 0.81
CA ALA A 85 -1.02 2.85 -0.62
C ALA A 85 -0.63 1.39 -0.88
N CYS A 86 0.32 0.86 -0.12
CA CYS A 86 0.70 -0.56 -0.19
C CYS A 86 -0.48 -1.47 0.15
N ARG A 87 -1.22 -1.18 1.21
CA ARG A 87 -2.40 -1.94 1.59
C ARG A 87 -3.42 -1.99 0.46
N HIS A 88 -3.74 -0.87 -0.12
CA HIS A 88 -4.68 -0.78 -1.23
C HIS A 88 -4.18 -1.56 -2.45
N GLY A 89 -2.90 -1.41 -2.80
CA GLY A 89 -2.28 -2.12 -3.91
C GLY A 89 -2.26 -3.63 -3.72
N ILE A 90 -1.98 -4.11 -2.51
CA ILE A 90 -2.01 -5.54 -2.17
C ILE A 90 -3.42 -6.10 -2.33
N ALA A 91 -4.44 -5.39 -1.83
CA ALA A 91 -5.82 -5.82 -1.98
C ALA A 91 -6.21 -5.95 -3.46
N ARG A 92 -5.83 -4.98 -4.29
CA ARG A 92 -6.10 -5.02 -5.72
C ARG A 92 -5.33 -6.14 -6.44
N ALA A 93 -4.09 -6.38 -6.03
CA ALA A 93 -3.28 -7.47 -6.61
C ALA A 93 -3.86 -8.85 -6.27
N LEU A 94 -4.34 -9.04 -5.04
CA LEU A 94 -5.02 -10.28 -4.63
C LEU A 94 -6.30 -10.50 -5.44
N CYS A 95 -7.10 -9.46 -5.65
CA CYS A 95 -8.31 -9.56 -6.48
C CYS A 95 -7.99 -9.84 -7.96
N ALA A 96 -6.90 -9.31 -8.48
CA ALA A 96 -6.47 -9.58 -9.84
C ALA A 96 -6.01 -11.04 -10.02
N HIS A 97 -5.41 -11.61 -8.97
CA HIS A 97 -5.02 -13.03 -8.97
C HIS A 97 -6.22 -13.95 -8.80
N ASP A 98 -7.08 -13.67 -7.83
CA ASP A 98 -8.26 -14.47 -7.52
C ASP A 98 -9.39 -13.55 -7.06
N ASN A 99 -10.43 -13.46 -7.87
CA ASN A 99 -11.58 -12.59 -7.58
C ASN A 99 -12.38 -13.06 -6.35
N ASP A 100 -12.18 -14.29 -5.89
CA ASP A 100 -12.84 -14.82 -4.69
C ASP A 100 -12.41 -14.09 -3.41
N TYR A 101 -11.28 -13.41 -3.42
CA TYR A 101 -10.84 -12.58 -2.30
C TYR A 101 -11.58 -11.24 -2.19
N ARG A 102 -12.22 -10.80 -3.27
CA ARG A 102 -12.85 -9.48 -3.35
C ARG A 102 -13.92 -9.23 -2.29
N PRO A 103 -14.85 -10.14 -1.99
CA PRO A 103 -15.87 -9.90 -0.98
C PRO A 103 -15.30 -9.61 0.40
N ALA A 104 -14.30 -10.38 0.85
CA ALA A 104 -13.65 -10.17 2.14
C ALA A 104 -12.90 -8.85 2.20
N LEU A 105 -12.16 -8.51 1.15
CA LEU A 105 -11.39 -7.27 1.05
C LEU A 105 -12.32 -6.05 0.95
N HIS A 106 -13.41 -6.16 0.23
CA HIS A 106 -14.40 -5.09 0.12
C HIS A 106 -15.09 -4.81 1.46
N THR A 107 -15.49 -5.85 2.17
CA THR A 107 -16.10 -5.74 3.51
C THR A 107 -15.15 -5.09 4.51
N ALA A 108 -13.86 -5.40 4.44
CA ALA A 108 -12.83 -4.78 5.27
C ALA A 108 -12.47 -3.34 4.85
N GLY A 109 -12.95 -2.87 3.70
CA GLY A 109 -12.70 -1.51 3.21
C GLY A 109 -11.37 -1.33 2.48
N PHE A 110 -10.65 -2.40 2.16
CA PHE A 110 -9.34 -2.31 1.52
C PHE A 110 -9.39 -2.09 0.02
N MET A 111 -10.53 -2.33 -0.62
CA MET A 111 -10.72 -2.13 -2.05
C MET A 111 -11.03 -0.68 -2.42
N THR A 112 -11.47 0.12 -1.48
CA THR A 112 -11.83 1.51 -1.72
C THR A 112 -10.60 2.40 -1.49
N ARG A 113 -10.31 3.24 -2.48
CA ARG A 113 -9.26 4.24 -2.33
C ARG A 113 -9.67 5.26 -1.27
N ASP A 114 -8.76 5.53 -0.34
CA ASP A 114 -8.92 6.63 0.59
C ASP A 114 -8.69 7.95 -0.16
N SER A 115 -9.75 8.73 -0.35
CA SER A 115 -9.70 9.99 -1.06
C SER A 115 -9.16 11.15 -0.21
N ARG A 116 -8.90 10.91 1.08
CA ARG A 116 -8.39 11.96 1.96
C ARG A 116 -6.99 12.38 1.54
N MET A 117 -6.83 13.67 1.35
CA MET A 117 -5.55 14.30 1.03
C MET A 117 -5.34 15.48 1.95
N VAL A 118 -4.11 15.98 2.00
CA VAL A 118 -3.83 17.23 2.69
C VAL A 118 -4.67 18.33 2.04
N GLU A 119 -5.53 18.95 2.83
CA GLU A 119 -6.39 20.02 2.35
C GLU A 119 -5.53 21.22 1.97
N ARG A 120 -5.85 21.82 0.84
CA ARG A 120 -5.13 22.99 0.33
C ARG A 120 -5.28 24.17 1.28
N LYS A 121 -4.19 24.84 1.56
CA LYS A 121 -4.22 26.13 2.23
C LYS A 121 -5.02 27.14 1.39
N LYS A 122 -5.95 27.82 2.00
CA LYS A 122 -6.76 28.84 1.35
C LYS A 122 -6.18 30.23 1.65
N TYR A 123 -6.38 31.15 0.71
CA TYR A 123 -5.91 32.52 0.94
C TYR A 123 -6.57 33.13 2.18
N GLY A 124 -5.87 34.05 2.86
CA GLY A 124 -6.35 34.64 4.08
C GLY A 124 -6.34 33.75 5.31
N GLN A 125 -5.73 32.57 5.21
CA GLN A 125 -5.63 31.59 6.30
C GLN A 125 -4.20 31.04 6.40
N PRO A 126 -3.67 30.84 7.62
CA PRO A 126 -2.33 30.22 7.77
C PRO A 126 -2.29 28.73 7.44
N GLY A 127 -3.44 28.06 7.37
CA GLY A 127 -3.57 26.66 7.01
C GLY A 127 -4.89 26.40 6.32
N ALA A 128 -5.18 25.17 5.98
CA ALA A 128 -6.39 24.79 5.25
C ALA A 128 -7.67 25.20 5.99
N ARG A 129 -7.68 25.00 7.30
CA ARG A 129 -8.83 25.28 8.16
C ARG A 129 -8.51 26.27 9.27
N ARG A 130 -7.27 26.62 9.47
CA ARG A 130 -6.85 27.56 10.50
C ARG A 130 -7.09 28.97 10.00
N LYS A 131 -7.96 29.72 10.71
CA LYS A 131 -8.26 31.11 10.40
C LYS A 131 -7.37 32.04 11.22
N PHE A 132 -7.07 33.21 10.67
CA PHE A 132 -6.45 34.26 11.46
C PHE A 132 -7.40 34.69 12.57
N GLN A 133 -6.84 34.90 13.76
CA GLN A 133 -7.61 35.40 14.86
C GLN A 133 -7.89 36.88 14.68
N PHE A 134 -9.15 37.23 14.58
CA PHE A 134 -9.56 38.62 14.57
C PHE A 134 -9.58 39.15 16.00
N SER A 135 -8.82 40.23 16.22
CA SER A 135 -8.86 40.97 17.47
C SER A 135 -10.07 41.89 17.45
N LYS A 136 -11.10 41.58 18.22
CA LYS A 136 -12.21 42.50 18.46
C LYS A 136 -11.76 43.54 19.47
N ARG A 137 -11.73 44.75 19.07
CA ARG A 137 -11.64 45.86 19.99
C ARG A 137 -13.04 46.32 20.40
#